data_77215bb41138b33bde4739520f8cccfa
#
_entry.id   77215bb41138b33bde4739520f8cccfa
#
_cell.length_a   1.000
_cell.length_b   1.000
_cell.length_c   1.000
_cell.angle_alpha   90.00
_cell.angle_beta   90.00
_cell.angle_gamma   90.00
#
_symmetry.space_group_name_H-M   'P 1'
#
loop_
_entity.id
_entity.type
_entity.pdbx_description
1 polymer ?
#
loop_
_entity_poly.entity_id
_entity_poly.type
_entity_poly.pdbx_seq_one_letter_code
_entity_poly.pdbx_strand_id
1 'polypeptide(L)'
;MKRIFISVAAALISLSAAAQEASLLKLDIEARVDYSQEYQTGAKINEASGFKGRYLNIRLDGNLTDKVSYSYRQRLNKPNKDASFFDATDWITLNYQLGNWTLSGGKQVVGIGGFEYDGAPIDLYFCSEYWNNIACYQYGASLSWDNDSKNDRLTFQFCESPFRRNVLNAGNDEMFAYNIMWAGSHGIYSSLYSLNFIEYLPGRFINYLALGNRFTAGDFRLDLDFMNRAVSAKDFGKDFSVMCELKWFPVSSLDVFAKATYDRNLADEAGDWCVTPGTSITRIGGGIEYYPIKDSKALRLHLNCCYTFGKAVTAAALQDRQTIIDAGITWKMNMLNLKRRP
;
A
#
# COMPACT_ATOMS: atom_id res chain seq x y z
N MET A 1 29.70 -18.48 8.31
CA MET A 1 28.32 -18.74 8.79
C MET A 1 27.40 -17.85 7.96
N LYS A 2 26.73 -18.44 6.98
CA LYS A 2 25.82 -17.69 6.08
C LYS A 2 24.50 -17.47 6.84
N ARG A 3 24.24 -16.26 7.28
CA ARG A 3 22.92 -15.86 7.80
C ARG A 3 22.03 -15.55 6.61
N ILE A 4 21.05 -16.38 6.36
CA ILE A 4 19.98 -16.14 5.40
C ILE A 4 19.05 -15.12 6.05
N PHE A 5 19.15 -13.85 5.62
CA PHE A 5 18.16 -12.83 5.97
C PHE A 5 16.93 -13.03 5.07
N ILE A 6 15.87 -13.56 5.67
CA ILE A 6 14.54 -13.56 5.06
C ILE A 6 14.00 -12.14 5.25
N SER A 7 14.11 -11.36 4.20
CA SER A 7 13.49 -10.01 4.14
C SER A 7 11.98 -10.16 4.22
N VAL A 8 11.37 -9.52 5.22
CA VAL A 8 9.92 -9.43 5.37
C VAL A 8 9.41 -8.49 4.26
N ALA A 9 9.26 -9.00 3.07
CA ALA A 9 8.41 -8.40 2.06
C ALA A 9 7.01 -8.96 2.29
N ALA A 10 6.06 -8.08 2.41
CA ALA A 10 4.67 -8.37 2.17
C ALA A 10 3.73 -8.49 3.37
N ALA A 11 2.94 -7.48 3.51
CA ALA A 11 1.68 -7.56 4.23
C ALA A 11 0.61 -8.44 3.51
N LEU A 12 0.86 -8.88 2.27
CA LEU A 12 -0.07 -9.69 1.49
C LEU A 12 0.43 -11.09 1.11
N ILE A 13 1.72 -11.42 1.25
CA ILE A 13 2.28 -12.70 0.78
C ILE A 13 2.77 -13.61 1.91
N SER A 14 2.80 -13.21 3.16
CA SER A 14 3.33 -14.04 4.24
C SER A 14 2.27 -14.88 4.96
N LEU A 15 1.72 -15.86 4.28
CA LEU A 15 1.32 -17.12 4.89
C LEU A 15 2.24 -18.22 4.35
N SER A 16 3.56 -18.05 4.49
CA SER A 16 4.49 -19.15 4.31
C SER A 16 4.21 -20.19 5.40
N ALA A 17 3.78 -21.36 4.99
CA ALA A 17 3.62 -22.54 5.82
C ALA A 17 5.00 -23.09 6.26
N ALA A 18 5.68 -22.37 7.17
CA ALA A 18 6.49 -23.04 8.18
C ALA A 18 5.50 -23.48 9.26
N ALA A 19 5.64 -24.66 9.82
CA ALA A 19 4.84 -25.18 10.94
C ALA A 19 5.08 -24.31 12.20
N GLN A 20 4.63 -23.06 12.14
CA GLN A 20 4.50 -22.18 13.27
C GLN A 20 3.17 -22.58 13.88
N GLU A 21 3.18 -22.98 15.15
CA GLU A 21 1.96 -23.28 15.90
C GLU A 21 0.93 -22.20 15.58
N ALA A 22 -0.15 -22.61 14.92
CA ALA A 22 -1.13 -21.67 14.35
C ALA A 22 -1.73 -20.83 15.48
N SER A 23 -1.50 -19.52 15.46
CA SER A 23 -2.12 -18.62 16.42
C SER A 23 -3.61 -18.63 16.23
N LEU A 24 -4.37 -18.95 17.27
CA LEU A 24 -5.82 -18.82 17.28
C LEU A 24 -6.23 -17.34 17.15
N LEU A 25 -5.49 -16.48 17.84
CA LEU A 25 -5.70 -15.03 17.84
C LEU A 25 -4.38 -14.32 18.11
N LYS A 26 -4.03 -13.39 17.22
CA LYS A 26 -2.96 -12.42 17.41
C LYS A 26 -3.58 -11.01 17.38
N LEU A 27 -3.33 -10.23 18.42
CA LEU A 27 -3.78 -8.83 18.56
C LEU A 27 -2.55 -7.92 18.55
N ASP A 28 -2.46 -7.06 17.55
CA ASP A 28 -1.42 -6.04 17.44
C ASP A 28 -2.03 -4.63 17.48
N ILE A 29 -1.32 -3.68 18.10
CA ILE A 29 -1.58 -2.26 17.98
C ILE A 29 -0.39 -1.61 17.28
N GLU A 30 -0.68 -0.79 16.29
CA GLU A 30 0.31 -0.05 15.52
C GLU A 30 0.03 1.44 15.63
N ALA A 31 1.05 2.23 15.94
CA ALA A 31 0.92 3.68 16.02
C ALA A 31 2.12 4.40 15.41
N ARG A 32 1.86 5.58 14.82
CA ARG A 32 2.88 6.49 14.32
C ARG A 32 2.52 7.94 14.67
N VAL A 33 3.49 8.64 15.25
CA VAL A 33 3.41 10.06 15.57
C VAL A 33 4.64 10.75 14.98
N ASP A 34 4.42 11.84 14.25
CA ASP A 34 5.45 12.64 13.61
C ASP A 34 5.41 14.08 14.14
N TYR A 35 6.57 14.71 14.17
CA TYR A 35 6.70 16.16 14.17
C TYR A 35 7.06 16.57 12.74
N SER A 36 6.19 17.37 12.11
CA SER A 36 6.26 17.75 10.71
C SER A 36 6.58 19.22 10.58
N GLN A 37 7.48 19.57 9.65
CA GLN A 37 7.66 20.94 9.20
C GLN A 37 7.42 21.01 7.69
N GLU A 38 6.48 21.86 7.30
CA GLU A 38 6.09 22.03 5.91
C GLU A 38 6.39 23.46 5.44
N TYR A 39 6.97 23.54 4.24
CA TYR A 39 7.33 24.79 3.61
C TYR A 39 6.77 24.83 2.19
N GLN A 40 6.29 26.01 1.77
CA GLN A 40 5.85 26.29 0.41
C GLN A 40 6.69 27.43 -0.14
N THR A 41 7.41 27.22 -1.25
CA THR A 41 8.31 28.21 -1.85
C THR A 41 9.28 28.85 -0.84
N GLY A 42 9.75 28.04 0.14
CA GLY A 42 10.65 28.46 1.20
C GLY A 42 9.99 29.10 2.42
N ALA A 43 8.70 29.45 2.37
CA ALA A 43 7.96 29.97 3.51
C ALA A 43 7.33 28.84 4.31
N LYS A 44 7.43 28.88 5.64
CA LYS A 44 6.84 27.87 6.52
C LYS A 44 5.31 27.96 6.51
N ILE A 45 4.64 26.82 6.38
CA ILE A 45 3.19 26.68 6.52
C ILE A 45 2.90 26.31 7.98
N ASN A 46 2.52 27.26 8.81
CA ASN A 46 2.36 27.04 10.25
C ASN A 46 1.20 26.06 10.54
N GLU A 47 0.09 26.16 9.81
CA GLU A 47 -1.11 25.31 9.99
C GLU A 47 -0.84 23.85 9.61
N ALA A 48 0.11 23.62 8.72
CA ALA A 48 0.52 22.29 8.29
C ALA A 48 1.71 21.73 9.09
N SER A 49 2.34 22.54 9.95
CA SER A 49 3.50 22.15 10.76
C SER A 49 3.10 21.78 12.18
N GLY A 50 3.91 20.94 12.87
CA GLY A 50 3.71 20.55 14.26
C GLY A 50 3.56 19.05 14.46
N PHE A 51 3.09 18.65 15.65
CA PHE A 51 2.85 17.24 15.97
C PHE A 51 1.62 16.69 15.26
N LYS A 52 1.76 15.49 14.67
CA LYS A 52 0.70 14.81 13.92
C LYS A 52 0.59 13.36 14.36
N GLY A 53 -0.59 12.94 14.80
CA GLY A 53 -0.95 11.53 14.89
C GLY A 53 -1.23 10.98 13.49
N ARG A 54 -0.28 10.25 12.91
CA ARG A 54 -0.41 9.75 11.54
C ARG A 54 -1.26 8.50 11.45
N TYR A 55 -0.99 7.52 12.32
CA TYR A 55 -1.67 6.23 12.32
C TYR A 55 -1.89 5.73 13.74
N LEU A 56 -3.05 5.12 13.94
CA LEU A 56 -3.37 4.30 15.11
C LEU A 56 -4.29 3.18 14.62
N ASN A 57 -3.79 1.95 14.58
CA ASN A 57 -4.49 0.79 14.07
C ASN A 57 -4.56 -0.32 15.12
N ILE A 58 -5.68 -1.05 15.10
CA ILE A 58 -5.79 -2.38 15.72
C ILE A 58 -5.81 -3.41 14.60
N ARG A 59 -5.05 -4.48 14.76
CA ARG A 59 -5.01 -5.61 13.85
C ARG A 59 -5.25 -6.91 14.60
N LEU A 60 -6.13 -7.74 14.05
CA LEU A 60 -6.44 -9.08 14.53
C LEU A 60 -6.18 -10.07 13.40
N ASP A 61 -5.34 -11.06 13.64
CA ASP A 61 -5.08 -12.16 12.73
C ASP A 61 -5.23 -13.49 13.46
N GLY A 62 -5.68 -14.54 12.79
CA GLY A 62 -5.76 -15.85 13.41
C GLY A 62 -6.23 -16.95 12.48
N ASN A 63 -6.20 -18.18 13.01
CA ASN A 63 -6.63 -19.39 12.34
C ASN A 63 -7.74 -20.07 13.14
N LEU A 64 -8.94 -20.14 12.57
CA LEU A 64 -10.07 -20.88 13.18
C LEU A 64 -9.85 -22.37 13.08
N THR A 65 -9.29 -22.83 11.95
CA THR A 65 -8.91 -24.21 11.67
C THR A 65 -7.61 -24.23 10.88
N ASP A 66 -7.08 -25.40 10.54
CA ASP A 66 -5.89 -25.51 9.69
C ASP A 66 -6.13 -25.00 8.26
N LYS A 67 -7.40 -24.87 7.85
CA LYS A 67 -7.80 -24.40 6.51
C LYS A 67 -8.48 -23.04 6.52
N VAL A 68 -8.94 -22.55 7.66
CA VAL A 68 -9.70 -21.31 7.77
C VAL A 68 -8.94 -20.31 8.59
N SER A 69 -8.57 -19.18 7.99
CA SER A 69 -7.93 -18.04 8.66
C SER A 69 -8.74 -16.77 8.47
N TYR A 70 -8.50 -15.81 9.34
CA TYR A 70 -9.10 -14.49 9.25
C TYR A 70 -8.06 -13.40 9.49
N SER A 71 -8.34 -12.22 8.94
CA SER A 71 -7.55 -11.00 9.18
C SER A 71 -8.49 -9.81 9.27
N TYR A 72 -8.21 -8.92 10.21
CA TYR A 72 -8.96 -7.69 10.42
C TYR A 72 -8.00 -6.55 10.78
N ARG A 73 -8.21 -5.36 10.18
CA ARG A 73 -7.54 -4.13 10.59
C ARG A 73 -8.51 -2.97 10.66
N GLN A 74 -8.55 -2.32 11.82
CA GLN A 74 -9.31 -1.12 12.11
C GLN A 74 -8.40 0.08 12.28
N ARG A 75 -8.68 1.15 11.54
CA ARG A 75 -8.03 2.44 11.73
C ARG A 75 -8.80 3.25 12.77
N LEU A 76 -8.15 3.59 13.90
CA LEU A 76 -8.78 4.30 15.00
C LEU A 76 -8.67 5.82 14.87
N ASN A 77 -7.67 6.33 14.14
CA ASN A 77 -7.45 7.77 13.93
C ASN A 77 -8.22 8.35 12.74
N LYS A 78 -9.04 7.55 12.05
CA LYS A 78 -9.88 8.04 10.95
C LYS A 78 -11.14 8.69 11.53
N PRO A 79 -11.41 9.99 11.28
CA PRO A 79 -12.59 10.65 11.82
C PRO A 79 -13.86 10.03 11.24
N ASN A 80 -14.84 9.79 12.13
CA ASN A 80 -16.11 9.12 11.82
C ASN A 80 -17.27 10.10 11.60
N LYS A 81 -17.01 11.37 11.26
CA LYS A 81 -18.06 12.39 11.31
C LYS A 81 -19.26 12.09 10.41
N ASP A 82 -19.03 11.39 9.28
CA ASP A 82 -20.08 11.04 8.31
C ASP A 82 -19.85 9.64 7.69
N ALA A 83 -19.03 8.81 8.32
CA ALA A 83 -18.65 7.50 7.81
C ALA A 83 -19.11 6.39 8.78
N SER A 84 -19.56 5.26 8.24
CA SER A 84 -19.86 4.10 9.05
C SER A 84 -18.59 3.53 9.69
N PHE A 85 -18.73 2.75 10.77
CA PHE A 85 -17.62 2.04 11.38
C PHE A 85 -16.81 1.23 10.35
N PHE A 86 -17.50 0.63 9.37
CA PHE A 86 -16.88 -0.13 8.29
C PHE A 86 -16.03 0.72 7.33
N ASP A 87 -16.23 2.04 7.25
CA ASP A 87 -15.40 2.92 6.42
C ASP A 87 -14.01 3.11 7.01
N ALA A 88 -13.89 3.06 8.33
CA ALA A 88 -12.62 3.06 9.05
C ALA A 88 -11.98 1.67 9.16
N THR A 89 -12.69 0.61 8.78
CA THR A 89 -12.13 -0.74 8.64
C THR A 89 -11.35 -0.81 7.33
N ASP A 90 -10.05 -1.04 7.40
CA ASP A 90 -9.24 -1.22 6.21
C ASP A 90 -9.57 -2.57 5.57
N TRP A 91 -9.50 -3.67 6.32
CA TRP A 91 -9.95 -4.98 5.84
C TRP A 91 -10.59 -5.81 6.94
N ILE A 92 -11.45 -6.72 6.52
CA ILE A 92 -11.99 -7.83 7.28
C ILE A 92 -12.21 -9.00 6.31
N THR A 93 -11.34 -10.00 6.39
CA THR A 93 -11.30 -11.13 5.46
C THR A 93 -11.41 -12.46 6.17
N LEU A 94 -12.12 -13.39 5.53
CA LEU A 94 -12.11 -14.80 5.84
C LEU A 94 -11.46 -15.54 4.67
N ASN A 95 -10.50 -16.42 4.95
CA ASN A 95 -9.76 -17.16 3.94
C ASN A 95 -9.95 -18.66 4.15
N TYR A 96 -10.14 -19.39 3.06
CA TYR A 96 -10.23 -20.84 3.04
C TYR A 96 -9.15 -21.44 2.13
N GLN A 97 -8.27 -22.26 2.72
CA GLN A 97 -7.16 -22.90 2.02
C GLN A 97 -7.56 -24.29 1.52
N LEU A 98 -7.37 -24.55 0.21
CA LEU A 98 -7.60 -25.85 -0.43
C LEU A 98 -6.39 -26.20 -1.29
N GLY A 99 -5.43 -26.95 -0.73
CA GLY A 99 -4.16 -27.25 -1.40
C GLY A 99 -3.43 -25.95 -1.76
N ASN A 100 -3.15 -25.78 -3.04
CA ASN A 100 -2.49 -24.58 -3.56
C ASN A 100 -3.46 -23.41 -3.83
N TRP A 101 -4.74 -23.58 -3.58
CA TRP A 101 -5.76 -22.55 -3.78
C TRP A 101 -6.15 -21.89 -2.46
N THR A 102 -6.37 -20.58 -2.49
CA THR A 102 -6.94 -19.81 -1.39
C THR A 102 -8.14 -19.04 -1.88
N LEU A 103 -9.30 -19.29 -1.31
CA LEU A 103 -10.51 -18.49 -1.51
C LEU A 103 -10.61 -17.49 -0.37
N SER A 104 -10.78 -16.20 -0.68
CA SER A 104 -10.93 -15.14 0.30
C SER A 104 -12.19 -14.33 0.05
N GLY A 105 -12.88 -13.91 1.11
CA GLY A 105 -14.07 -13.07 1.02
C GLY A 105 -14.08 -12.01 2.12
N GLY A 106 -14.75 -10.88 1.84
CA GLY A 106 -14.91 -9.77 2.76
C GLY A 106 -14.37 -8.45 2.20
N LYS A 107 -14.09 -7.49 3.06
CA LYS A 107 -13.43 -6.26 2.66
C LYS A 107 -11.93 -6.51 2.54
N GLN A 108 -11.35 -6.24 1.38
CA GLN A 108 -9.99 -6.59 1.00
C GLN A 108 -9.26 -5.41 0.39
N VAL A 109 -7.94 -5.50 0.30
CA VAL A 109 -7.14 -4.62 -0.57
C VAL A 109 -7.51 -4.92 -2.01
N VAL A 110 -7.76 -3.89 -2.82
CA VAL A 110 -7.95 -4.05 -4.26
C VAL A 110 -6.68 -4.59 -4.88
N GLY A 111 -6.77 -5.64 -5.69
CA GLY A 111 -5.63 -6.37 -6.25
C GLY A 111 -4.90 -5.58 -7.34
N ILE A 112 -4.19 -4.53 -6.96
CA ILE A 112 -3.39 -3.68 -7.85
C ILE A 112 -1.91 -3.92 -7.53
N GLY A 113 -1.10 -4.08 -8.58
CA GLY A 113 0.34 -4.31 -8.48
C GLY A 113 1.12 -3.05 -8.08
N GLY A 114 2.44 -3.21 -7.92
CA GLY A 114 3.36 -2.17 -7.50
C GLY A 114 3.73 -2.25 -6.02
N PHE A 115 5.00 -2.09 -5.72
CA PHE A 115 5.52 -2.18 -4.35
C PHE A 115 5.22 -0.96 -3.50
N GLU A 116 4.97 0.21 -4.13
CA GLU A 116 4.46 1.37 -3.40
C GLU A 116 3.02 1.12 -2.92
N TYR A 117 2.17 0.57 -3.81
CA TYR A 117 0.78 0.29 -3.48
C TYR A 117 0.64 -0.83 -2.44
N ASP A 118 1.50 -1.85 -2.50
CA ASP A 118 1.58 -2.94 -1.51
C ASP A 118 2.12 -2.47 -0.14
N GLY A 119 2.82 -1.35 -0.11
CA GLY A 119 3.40 -0.78 1.10
C GLY A 119 2.36 -0.43 2.16
N ALA A 120 2.58 -0.87 3.41
CA ALA A 120 1.70 -0.49 4.50
C ALA A 120 1.74 1.04 4.73
N PRO A 121 0.59 1.74 4.80
CA PRO A 121 0.56 3.21 4.93
C PRO A 121 1.37 3.75 6.11
N ILE A 122 1.46 3.01 7.21
CA ILE A 122 2.24 3.40 8.40
C ILE A 122 3.75 3.41 8.16
N ASP A 123 4.22 2.69 7.12
CA ASP A 123 5.63 2.55 6.78
C ASP A 123 6.06 3.47 5.62
N LEU A 124 5.11 4.23 5.03
CA LEU A 124 5.38 5.16 3.94
C LEU A 124 5.42 6.61 4.46
N TYR A 125 6.34 7.42 3.92
CA TYR A 125 6.53 8.81 4.33
C TYR A 125 5.96 9.78 3.30
N PHE A 126 6.19 9.51 2.04
CA PHE A 126 5.57 10.22 0.92
C PHE A 126 5.34 9.26 -0.25
N CYS A 127 4.33 9.54 -1.05
CA CYS A 127 3.85 8.65 -2.10
C CYS A 127 3.52 9.40 -3.38
N SER A 128 3.28 8.64 -4.47
CA SER A 128 2.73 9.15 -5.71
C SER A 128 1.34 9.77 -5.50
N GLU A 129 0.89 10.61 -6.41
CA GLU A 129 -0.49 11.13 -6.42
C GLU A 129 -1.49 9.99 -6.53
N TYR A 130 -1.20 9.01 -7.37
CA TYR A 130 -2.02 7.82 -7.50
C TYR A 130 -2.27 7.14 -6.13
N TRP A 131 -1.20 6.85 -5.39
CA TRP A 131 -1.31 6.18 -4.08
C TRP A 131 -2.13 7.01 -3.08
N ASN A 132 -1.97 8.33 -3.10
CA ASN A 132 -2.66 9.23 -2.18
C ASN A 132 -4.20 9.26 -2.40
N ASN A 133 -4.66 8.98 -3.63
CA ASN A 133 -6.05 9.22 -4.02
C ASN A 133 -6.86 7.94 -4.27
N ILE A 134 -6.22 6.77 -4.45
CA ILE A 134 -6.93 5.51 -4.67
C ILE A 134 -7.57 4.98 -3.39
N ALA A 135 -8.84 4.56 -3.48
CA ALA A 135 -9.53 3.89 -2.37
C ALA A 135 -9.17 2.40 -2.33
N CYS A 136 -8.15 2.06 -1.53
CA CYS A 136 -7.48 0.76 -1.54
C CYS A 136 -8.33 -0.43 -1.06
N TYR A 137 -9.43 -0.23 -0.31
CA TYR A 137 -10.11 -1.31 0.41
C TYR A 137 -11.57 -1.40 -0.01
N GLN A 138 -11.94 -2.54 -0.65
CA GLN A 138 -13.28 -2.76 -1.19
C GLN A 138 -13.82 -4.13 -0.79
N TYR A 139 -15.15 -4.27 -0.74
CA TYR A 139 -15.82 -5.55 -0.53
C TYR A 139 -15.74 -6.41 -1.78
N GLY A 140 -15.43 -7.70 -1.60
CA GLY A 140 -15.34 -8.62 -2.72
C GLY A 140 -14.86 -10.00 -2.32
N ALA A 141 -14.49 -10.77 -3.34
CA ALA A 141 -13.92 -12.09 -3.22
C ALA A 141 -12.68 -12.22 -4.11
N SER A 142 -11.75 -13.06 -3.69
CA SER A 142 -10.58 -13.38 -4.50
C SER A 142 -10.26 -14.87 -4.44
N LEU A 143 -9.72 -15.37 -5.55
CA LEU A 143 -9.19 -16.72 -5.69
C LEU A 143 -7.72 -16.62 -6.04
N SER A 144 -6.86 -17.12 -5.18
CA SER A 144 -5.41 -17.14 -5.39
C SER A 144 -4.94 -18.59 -5.59
N TRP A 145 -3.98 -18.76 -6.48
CA TRP A 145 -3.26 -20.00 -6.71
C TRP A 145 -1.76 -19.78 -6.51
N ASP A 146 -1.16 -20.64 -5.69
CA ASP A 146 0.29 -20.70 -5.50
C ASP A 146 0.86 -21.88 -6.29
N ASN A 147 2.01 -21.70 -6.96
CA ASN A 147 2.72 -22.84 -7.52
C ASN A 147 3.30 -23.73 -6.39
N ASP A 148 3.79 -24.93 -6.71
CA ASP A 148 4.27 -25.90 -5.72
C ASP A 148 5.49 -25.38 -4.93
N SER A 149 6.34 -24.57 -5.54
CA SER A 149 7.48 -23.92 -4.89
C SER A 149 7.10 -22.68 -4.08
N LYS A 150 5.86 -22.20 -4.19
CA LYS A 150 5.32 -20.96 -3.59
C LYS A 150 6.11 -19.69 -3.95
N ASN A 151 6.82 -19.73 -5.08
CA ASN A 151 7.55 -18.59 -5.60
C ASN A 151 6.66 -17.70 -6.48
N ASP A 152 5.54 -18.24 -6.97
CA ASP A 152 4.58 -17.52 -7.80
C ASP A 152 3.17 -17.68 -7.24
N ARG A 153 2.45 -16.56 -7.19
CA ARG A 153 1.04 -16.49 -6.85
C ARG A 153 0.28 -15.74 -7.95
N LEU A 154 -0.76 -16.36 -8.47
CA LEU A 154 -1.74 -15.72 -9.36
C LEU A 154 -3.04 -15.50 -8.60
N THR A 155 -3.54 -14.29 -8.59
CA THR A 155 -4.79 -13.91 -7.90
C THR A 155 -5.78 -13.32 -8.89
N PHE A 156 -7.00 -13.85 -8.87
CA PHE A 156 -8.18 -13.25 -9.49
C PHE A 156 -9.04 -12.65 -8.40
N GLN A 157 -9.44 -11.38 -8.56
CA GLN A 157 -10.30 -10.71 -7.60
C GLN A 157 -11.46 -10.03 -8.32
N PHE A 158 -12.65 -10.17 -7.74
CA PHE A 158 -13.85 -9.42 -8.06
C PHE A 158 -14.25 -8.62 -6.81
N CYS A 159 -14.40 -7.30 -6.95
CA CYS A 159 -14.78 -6.46 -5.83
C CYS A 159 -15.60 -5.24 -6.28
N GLU A 160 -16.18 -4.52 -5.32
CA GLU A 160 -16.74 -3.19 -5.60
C GLU A 160 -15.69 -2.29 -6.21
N SER A 161 -16.09 -1.38 -7.10
CA SER A 161 -15.20 -0.39 -7.65
C SER A 161 -14.75 0.61 -6.56
N PRO A 162 -13.44 0.94 -6.47
CA PRO A 162 -12.94 1.99 -5.60
C PRO A 162 -13.54 3.37 -5.91
N PHE A 163 -14.16 3.55 -7.09
CA PHE A 163 -14.72 4.83 -7.54
C PHE A 163 -16.22 4.97 -7.28
N ARG A 164 -16.91 3.91 -6.86
CA ARG A 164 -18.37 3.94 -6.61
C ARG A 164 -18.83 5.10 -5.74
N ARG A 165 -18.06 5.46 -4.71
CA ARG A 165 -18.40 6.56 -3.79
C ARG A 165 -18.04 7.94 -4.32
N ASN A 166 -17.20 8.04 -5.35
CA ASN A 166 -16.75 9.31 -5.92
C ASN A 166 -17.64 9.77 -7.07
N VAL A 167 -18.51 8.90 -7.58
CA VAL A 167 -19.44 9.23 -8.64
C VAL A 167 -20.68 9.90 -8.03
N LEU A 168 -20.72 11.23 -8.12
CA LEU A 168 -21.92 12.00 -7.79
C LEU A 168 -23.04 11.55 -8.74
N ASN A 169 -24.19 11.11 -8.19
CA ASN A 169 -25.34 10.61 -8.91
C ASN A 169 -25.20 9.23 -9.59
N ALA A 170 -24.31 8.36 -9.10
CA ALA A 170 -24.32 6.96 -9.50
C ALA A 170 -25.70 6.29 -9.20
N GLY A 171 -26.53 6.94 -8.42
CA GLY A 171 -27.84 6.42 -8.03
C GLY A 171 -27.66 5.16 -7.17
N ASN A 172 -28.42 4.12 -7.50
CA ASN A 172 -28.26 2.79 -6.92
C ASN A 172 -27.37 1.88 -7.80
N ASP A 173 -26.69 2.41 -8.80
CA ASP A 173 -25.90 1.62 -9.72
C ASP A 173 -24.70 0.97 -9.00
N GLU A 174 -24.63 -0.32 -9.13
CA GLU A 174 -23.48 -1.07 -8.66
C GLU A 174 -22.34 -0.92 -9.65
N MET A 175 -21.13 -0.71 -9.14
CA MET A 175 -19.93 -0.59 -9.94
C MET A 175 -18.90 -1.59 -9.41
N PHE A 176 -18.18 -2.25 -10.31
CA PHE A 176 -17.28 -3.36 -9.98
C PHE A 176 -15.89 -3.17 -10.54
N ALA A 177 -14.96 -3.93 -9.96
CA ALA A 177 -13.58 -4.06 -10.43
C ALA A 177 -13.24 -5.55 -10.58
N TYR A 178 -12.53 -5.86 -11.68
CA TYR A 178 -12.00 -7.18 -12.01
C TYR A 178 -10.50 -7.09 -12.08
N ASN A 179 -9.81 -7.83 -11.22
CA ASN A 179 -8.38 -7.71 -11.03
C ASN A 179 -7.69 -9.06 -11.26
N ILE A 180 -6.59 -9.03 -12.00
CA ILE A 180 -5.67 -10.17 -12.15
C ILE A 180 -4.32 -9.68 -11.65
N MET A 181 -3.73 -10.36 -10.67
CA MET A 181 -2.45 -10.00 -10.10
C MET A 181 -1.52 -11.21 -10.06
N TRP A 182 -0.28 -11.01 -10.47
CA TRP A 182 0.81 -11.97 -10.33
C TRP A 182 1.88 -11.41 -9.41
N ALA A 183 2.20 -12.20 -8.37
CA ALA A 183 3.31 -11.95 -7.47
C ALA A 183 4.34 -13.06 -7.64
N GLY A 184 5.59 -12.70 -7.94
CA GLY A 184 6.69 -13.63 -8.15
C GLY A 184 7.88 -13.30 -7.24
N SER A 185 8.66 -14.33 -6.85
CA SER A 185 9.89 -14.16 -6.06
C SER A 185 10.95 -15.18 -6.51
N HIS A 186 11.97 -14.69 -7.23
CA HIS A 186 12.98 -15.51 -7.90
C HIS A 186 14.39 -15.00 -7.58
N GLY A 187 14.98 -15.49 -6.50
CA GLY A 187 16.33 -15.11 -6.06
C GLY A 187 16.40 -13.63 -5.66
N ILE A 188 17.16 -12.84 -6.41
CA ILE A 188 17.30 -11.39 -6.14
C ILE A 188 16.12 -10.56 -6.67
N TYR A 189 15.28 -11.13 -7.51
CA TYR A 189 14.18 -10.46 -8.19
C TYR A 189 12.82 -10.86 -7.63
N SER A 190 11.95 -9.87 -7.40
CA SER A 190 10.53 -10.07 -7.14
C SER A 190 9.69 -9.17 -8.03
N SER A 191 8.54 -9.67 -8.44
CA SER A 191 7.55 -8.95 -9.25
C SER A 191 6.23 -8.84 -8.53
N LEU A 192 5.50 -7.76 -8.80
CA LEU A 192 4.12 -7.56 -8.37
C LEU A 192 3.37 -6.83 -9.50
N TYR A 193 2.80 -7.62 -10.40
CA TYR A 193 2.15 -7.11 -11.61
C TYR A 193 0.65 -7.28 -11.55
N SER A 194 -0.08 -6.34 -12.12
CA SER A 194 -1.52 -6.50 -12.27
C SER A 194 -2.05 -5.92 -13.56
N LEU A 195 -3.17 -6.49 -13.99
CA LEU A 195 -4.07 -5.95 -15.00
C LEU A 195 -5.45 -5.82 -14.33
N ASN A 196 -5.99 -4.60 -14.36
CA ASN A 196 -7.22 -4.27 -13.69
C ASN A 196 -8.21 -3.64 -14.66
N PHE A 197 -9.46 -4.06 -14.58
CA PHE A 197 -10.60 -3.49 -15.29
C PHE A 197 -11.56 -2.94 -14.23
N ILE A 198 -11.57 -1.60 -14.08
CA ILE A 198 -12.26 -0.93 -12.99
C ILE A 198 -13.33 -0.02 -13.56
N GLU A 199 -14.57 -0.18 -13.16
CA GLU A 199 -15.61 0.79 -13.49
C GLU A 199 -15.32 2.12 -12.78
N TYR A 200 -15.07 3.17 -13.55
CA TYR A 200 -14.92 4.54 -13.02
C TYR A 200 -16.19 5.37 -13.15
N LEU A 201 -17.09 4.93 -14.02
CA LEU A 201 -18.50 5.35 -14.18
C LEU A 201 -19.32 4.08 -14.48
N PRO A 202 -20.66 4.07 -14.23
CA PRO A 202 -21.50 2.93 -14.54
C PRO A 202 -21.36 2.47 -16.00
N GLY A 203 -20.94 1.21 -16.19
CA GLY A 203 -20.69 0.59 -17.50
C GLY A 203 -19.47 1.12 -18.27
N ARG A 204 -18.64 2.00 -17.66
CA ARG A 204 -17.41 2.53 -18.27
C ARG A 204 -16.20 2.13 -17.47
N PHE A 205 -15.25 1.49 -18.15
CA PHE A 205 -14.04 0.93 -17.54
C PHE A 205 -12.79 1.78 -17.80
N ILE A 206 -11.95 1.88 -16.78
CA ILE A 206 -10.55 2.27 -16.90
C ILE A 206 -9.69 1.04 -16.67
N ASN A 207 -8.64 0.89 -17.48
CA ASN A 207 -7.72 -0.23 -17.39
C ASN A 207 -6.43 0.23 -16.69
N TYR A 208 -6.01 -0.50 -15.68
CA TYR A 208 -4.71 -0.31 -15.05
C TYR A 208 -3.76 -1.41 -15.50
N LEU A 209 -2.55 -1.03 -15.86
CA LEU A 209 -1.40 -1.91 -15.97
C LEU A 209 -0.37 -1.47 -14.94
N ALA A 210 -0.17 -2.29 -13.92
CA ALA A 210 0.82 -2.05 -12.88
C ALA A 210 1.96 -3.05 -12.98
N LEU A 211 3.19 -2.55 -12.97
CA LEU A 211 4.42 -3.33 -13.05
C LEU A 211 5.34 -2.95 -11.88
N GLY A 212 5.32 -3.73 -10.82
CA GLY A 212 6.21 -3.57 -9.66
C GLY A 212 7.40 -4.51 -9.75
N ASN A 213 8.61 -3.96 -9.76
CA ASN A 213 9.86 -4.71 -9.84
C ASN A 213 10.69 -4.42 -8.60
N ARG A 214 11.14 -5.47 -7.93
CA ARG A 214 12.03 -5.37 -6.75
C ARG A 214 13.28 -6.19 -6.98
N PHE A 215 14.42 -5.57 -6.72
CA PHE A 215 15.72 -6.20 -6.74
C PHE A 215 16.34 -6.11 -5.33
N THR A 216 16.69 -7.26 -4.75
CA THR A 216 17.32 -7.33 -3.43
C THR A 216 18.66 -8.02 -3.57
N ALA A 217 19.77 -7.32 -3.33
CA ALA A 217 21.11 -7.84 -3.46
C ALA A 217 21.98 -7.34 -2.29
N GLY A 218 22.45 -8.26 -1.45
CA GLY A 218 23.20 -7.93 -0.23
C GLY A 218 22.39 -7.00 0.67
N ASP A 219 22.96 -5.85 0.97
CA ASP A 219 22.37 -4.84 1.86
C ASP A 219 21.53 -3.80 1.09
N PHE A 220 21.25 -4.03 -0.18
CA PHE A 220 20.51 -3.09 -1.02
C PHE A 220 19.19 -3.69 -1.52
N ARG A 221 18.16 -2.83 -1.60
CA ARG A 221 16.89 -3.11 -2.26
C ARG A 221 16.51 -1.94 -3.15
N LEU A 222 16.18 -2.24 -4.40
CA LEU A 222 15.66 -1.29 -5.37
C LEU A 222 14.25 -1.72 -5.76
N ASP A 223 13.28 -0.83 -5.55
CA ASP A 223 11.89 -0.98 -5.98
C ASP A 223 11.64 0.00 -7.15
N LEU A 224 11.07 -0.52 -8.25
CA LEU A 224 10.72 0.23 -9.45
C LEU A 224 9.28 -0.10 -9.85
N ASP A 225 8.39 0.87 -9.73
CA ASP A 225 6.99 0.72 -10.12
C ASP A 225 6.65 1.59 -11.33
N PHE A 226 5.83 1.03 -12.20
CA PHE A 226 5.15 1.74 -13.27
C PHE A 226 3.67 1.41 -13.21
N MET A 227 2.82 2.44 -13.21
CA MET A 227 1.37 2.33 -13.22
C MET A 227 0.81 3.16 -14.35
N ASN A 228 0.21 2.51 -15.36
CA ASN A 228 -0.49 3.18 -16.45
C ASN A 228 -2.01 3.03 -16.26
N ARG A 229 -2.74 4.11 -16.46
CA ARG A 229 -4.20 4.16 -16.39
C ARG A 229 -4.74 4.63 -17.74
N ALA A 230 -5.66 3.88 -18.34
CA ALA A 230 -6.15 4.21 -19.68
C ALA A 230 -7.62 3.78 -19.85
N VAL A 231 -8.47 4.68 -20.32
CA VAL A 231 -9.86 4.35 -20.72
C VAL A 231 -9.92 3.71 -22.09
N SER A 232 -8.90 3.90 -22.90
CA SER A 232 -8.77 3.29 -24.23
C SER A 232 -7.32 3.06 -24.62
N ALA A 233 -7.05 2.21 -25.59
CA ALA A 233 -5.69 1.90 -26.04
C ALA A 233 -4.92 3.14 -26.55
N LYS A 234 -5.61 4.15 -27.12
CA LYS A 234 -5.00 5.40 -27.59
C LYS A 234 -4.51 6.31 -26.45
N ASP A 235 -4.99 6.06 -25.23
CA ASP A 235 -4.63 6.85 -24.04
C ASP A 235 -3.48 6.22 -23.24
N PHE A 236 -2.98 5.06 -23.69
CA PHE A 236 -1.82 4.41 -23.07
C PHE A 236 -0.60 5.36 -23.04
N GLY A 237 0.02 5.48 -21.87
CA GLY A 237 1.15 6.38 -21.63
C GLY A 237 0.79 7.86 -21.47
N LYS A 238 -0.49 8.24 -21.51
CA LYS A 238 -0.93 9.62 -21.21
C LYS A 238 -1.16 9.85 -19.72
N ASP A 239 -1.71 8.86 -19.01
CA ASP A 239 -1.94 8.89 -17.57
C ASP A 239 -1.14 7.76 -16.91
N PHE A 240 -0.08 8.14 -16.16
CA PHE A 240 0.78 7.17 -15.50
C PHE A 240 1.46 7.73 -14.25
N SER A 241 1.88 6.82 -13.38
CA SER A 241 2.74 7.09 -12.24
C SER A 241 3.97 6.19 -12.28
N VAL A 242 5.12 6.72 -11.88
CA VAL A 242 6.38 5.98 -11.73
C VAL A 242 6.90 6.18 -10.32
N MET A 243 7.40 5.13 -9.69
CA MET A 243 8.10 5.19 -8.41
C MET A 243 9.45 4.47 -8.52
N CYS A 244 10.47 5.06 -7.91
CA CYS A 244 11.78 4.46 -7.69
C CYS A 244 12.15 4.63 -6.21
N GLU A 245 12.42 3.55 -5.50
CA GLU A 245 12.90 3.59 -4.12
C GLU A 245 14.14 2.70 -3.98
N LEU A 246 15.25 3.29 -3.53
CA LEU A 246 16.45 2.59 -3.14
C LEU A 246 16.55 2.56 -1.62
N LYS A 247 16.68 1.37 -1.04
CA LYS A 247 16.97 1.18 0.39
C LYS A 247 18.33 0.53 0.58
N TRP A 248 19.05 1.00 1.58
CA TRP A 248 20.32 0.45 2.05
C TRP A 248 20.20 0.08 3.52
N PHE A 249 20.65 -1.12 3.87
CA PHE A 249 20.58 -1.73 5.20
C PHE A 249 22.00 -1.95 5.77
N PRO A 250 22.76 -0.88 6.11
CA PRO A 250 24.18 -1.00 6.50
C PRO A 250 24.38 -1.87 7.75
N VAL A 251 23.43 -1.83 8.66
CA VAL A 251 23.37 -2.67 9.87
C VAL A 251 21.93 -3.00 10.20
N SER A 252 21.71 -4.02 11.03
CA SER A 252 20.36 -4.49 11.38
C SER A 252 19.46 -3.44 12.07
N SER A 253 20.06 -2.40 12.64
CA SER A 253 19.37 -1.33 13.36
C SER A 253 19.18 -0.05 12.54
N LEU A 254 19.63 0.01 11.27
CA LEU A 254 19.58 1.21 10.47
C LEU A 254 19.20 0.89 9.03
N ASP A 255 18.11 1.52 8.56
CA ASP A 255 17.71 1.53 7.17
C ASP A 255 17.86 2.97 6.65
N VAL A 256 18.42 3.13 5.46
CA VAL A 256 18.54 4.42 4.75
C VAL A 256 17.80 4.29 3.44
N PHE A 257 17.01 5.29 3.06
CA PHE A 257 16.28 5.25 1.79
C PHE A 257 16.34 6.56 1.02
N ALA A 258 16.25 6.42 -0.30
CA ALA A 258 15.98 7.50 -1.24
C ALA A 258 14.82 7.08 -2.14
N LYS A 259 13.86 7.98 -2.37
CA LYS A 259 12.67 7.70 -3.17
C LYS A 259 12.36 8.87 -4.09
N ALA A 260 11.90 8.53 -5.30
CA ALA A 260 11.35 9.49 -6.25
C ALA A 260 10.02 8.95 -6.79
N THR A 261 9.04 9.85 -6.99
CA THR A 261 7.80 9.55 -7.71
C THR A 261 7.56 10.59 -8.78
N TYR A 262 6.96 10.17 -9.88
CA TYR A 262 6.51 11.06 -10.94
C TYR A 262 5.12 10.66 -11.38
N ASP A 263 4.19 11.60 -11.35
CA ASP A 263 2.81 11.43 -11.77
C ASP A 263 2.50 12.37 -12.92
N ARG A 264 1.89 11.85 -13.97
CA ARG A 264 1.49 12.60 -15.15
C ARG A 264 0.12 12.13 -15.62
N ASN A 265 -0.76 13.11 -15.92
CA ASN A 265 -2.01 12.83 -16.62
C ASN A 265 -2.25 13.88 -17.71
N LEU A 266 -2.10 13.47 -18.97
CA LEU A 266 -2.39 14.22 -20.18
C LEU A 266 -3.53 13.56 -21.00
N ALA A 267 -4.36 12.73 -20.37
CA ALA A 267 -5.53 12.17 -21.02
C ALA A 267 -6.54 13.27 -21.36
N ASP A 268 -7.15 13.17 -22.53
CA ASP A 268 -8.13 14.14 -23.02
C ASP A 268 -9.50 13.96 -22.33
N GLU A 269 -9.81 12.74 -21.88
CA GLU A 269 -11.05 12.41 -21.17
C GLU A 269 -10.80 12.28 -19.67
N ALA A 270 -11.81 12.66 -18.90
CA ALA A 270 -11.82 12.40 -17.49
C ALA A 270 -11.83 10.87 -17.26
N GLY A 271 -10.84 10.40 -16.51
CA GLY A 271 -10.76 9.03 -16.03
C GLY A 271 -11.22 8.92 -14.58
N ASP A 272 -10.47 8.16 -13.78
CA ASP A 272 -10.78 7.92 -12.37
C ASP A 272 -10.43 9.08 -11.41
N TRP A 273 -9.73 10.10 -11.89
CA TRP A 273 -9.29 11.26 -11.11
C TRP A 273 -8.30 10.95 -9.96
N CYS A 274 -7.73 9.75 -9.91
CA CYS A 274 -6.63 9.46 -8.98
C CYS A 274 -5.44 10.38 -9.22
N VAL A 275 -5.17 10.69 -10.50
CA VAL A 275 -4.29 11.78 -10.91
C VAL A 275 -5.09 12.71 -11.79
N THR A 276 -5.31 13.94 -11.35
CA THR A 276 -6.16 14.91 -12.07
C THR A 276 -5.57 15.24 -13.45
N PRO A 277 -6.38 15.28 -14.52
CA PRO A 277 -5.92 15.70 -15.86
C PRO A 277 -5.17 17.03 -15.83
N GLY A 278 -4.05 17.11 -16.55
CA GLY A 278 -3.14 18.25 -16.57
C GLY A 278 -2.08 18.25 -15.47
N THR A 279 -2.06 17.26 -14.60
CA THR A 279 -1.02 17.07 -13.59
C THR A 279 0.29 16.60 -14.23
N SER A 280 1.42 17.14 -13.76
CA SER A 280 2.78 16.69 -14.01
C SER A 280 3.62 17.06 -12.80
N ILE A 281 3.74 16.14 -11.84
CA ILE A 281 4.32 16.41 -10.51
C ILE A 281 5.38 15.37 -10.16
N THR A 282 6.46 15.85 -9.57
CA THR A 282 7.58 15.02 -9.09
C THR A 282 7.76 15.21 -7.59
N ARG A 283 7.98 14.11 -6.89
CA ARG A 283 8.44 14.11 -5.49
C ARG A 283 9.76 13.39 -5.41
N ILE A 284 10.74 14.01 -4.73
CA ILE A 284 12.05 13.42 -4.48
C ILE A 284 12.36 13.60 -3.01
N GLY A 285 12.84 12.55 -2.39
CA GLY A 285 13.19 12.63 -0.98
C GLY A 285 13.93 11.40 -0.50
N GLY A 286 14.14 11.35 0.80
CA GLY A 286 14.81 10.24 1.44
C GLY A 286 14.81 10.40 2.95
N GLY A 287 15.39 9.43 3.62
CA GLY A 287 15.43 9.46 5.08
C GLY A 287 16.18 8.29 5.66
N ILE A 288 16.11 8.25 6.97
CA ILE A 288 16.71 7.22 7.80
C ILE A 288 15.68 6.65 8.76
N GLU A 289 15.77 5.36 9.03
CA GLU A 289 14.97 4.63 10.01
C GLU A 289 15.93 3.93 10.99
N TYR A 290 15.81 4.24 12.27
CA TYR A 290 16.62 3.64 13.32
C TYR A 290 15.76 2.75 14.23
N TYR A 291 16.22 1.55 14.47
CA TYR A 291 15.57 0.53 15.30
C TYR A 291 16.37 0.31 16.59
N PRO A 292 15.98 0.96 17.72
CA PRO A 292 16.74 0.94 18.95
C PRO A 292 16.69 -0.41 19.70
N ILE A 293 15.69 -1.26 19.39
CA ILE A 293 15.54 -2.55 20.06
C ILE A 293 16.30 -3.61 19.25
N LYS A 294 17.30 -4.21 19.86
CA LYS A 294 18.11 -5.27 19.24
C LYS A 294 17.22 -6.41 18.72
N ASP A 295 17.48 -6.82 17.48
CA ASP A 295 16.78 -7.92 16.79
C ASP A 295 15.26 -7.73 16.65
N SER A 296 14.75 -6.47 16.79
CA SER A 296 13.34 -6.16 16.69
C SER A 296 13.11 -4.87 15.89
N LYS A 297 12.14 -4.90 14.99
CA LYS A 297 11.62 -3.72 14.27
C LYS A 297 10.31 -3.18 14.88
N ALA A 298 9.99 -3.57 16.11
CA ALA A 298 8.78 -3.15 16.80
C ALA A 298 8.77 -1.64 17.14
N LEU A 299 9.93 -1.05 17.34
CA LEU A 299 10.10 0.39 17.58
C LEU A 299 11.03 0.97 16.53
N ARG A 300 10.58 2.02 15.85
CA ARG A 300 11.32 2.73 14.80
C ARG A 300 11.29 4.23 15.06
N LEU A 301 12.45 4.85 15.10
CA LEU A 301 12.61 6.29 14.99
C LEU A 301 12.93 6.62 13.52
N HIS A 302 12.41 7.73 13.01
CA HIS A 302 12.68 8.13 11.64
C HIS A 302 12.87 9.63 11.49
N LEU A 303 13.65 9.97 10.47
CA LEU A 303 13.80 11.34 9.95
C LEU A 303 13.76 11.24 8.44
N ASN A 304 12.90 12.04 7.80
CA ASN A 304 12.81 12.07 6.35
C ASN A 304 12.57 13.50 5.83
N CYS A 305 12.91 13.70 4.56
CA CYS A 305 12.65 14.95 3.85
C CYS A 305 12.13 14.61 2.46
N CYS A 306 11.10 15.34 2.03
CA CYS A 306 10.53 15.24 0.69
C CYS A 306 10.41 16.64 0.08
N TYR A 307 10.86 16.79 -1.16
CA TYR A 307 10.66 17.96 -1.99
C TYR A 307 9.74 17.62 -3.16
N THR A 308 8.69 18.43 -3.35
CA THR A 308 7.69 18.29 -4.40
C THR A 308 7.76 19.48 -5.35
N PHE A 309 7.76 19.22 -6.65
CA PHE A 309 7.76 20.27 -7.68
C PHE A 309 7.03 19.81 -8.93
N GLY A 310 6.55 20.78 -9.70
CA GLY A 310 5.81 20.58 -10.93
C GLY A 310 4.40 21.14 -10.86
N LYS A 311 3.48 20.62 -11.69
CA LYS A 311 2.13 21.12 -11.80
C LYS A 311 1.15 20.08 -11.25
N ALA A 312 0.45 20.42 -10.17
CA ALA A 312 -0.75 19.72 -9.73
C ALA A 312 -1.98 20.56 -10.05
N VAL A 313 -3.05 19.93 -10.57
CA VAL A 313 -4.29 20.61 -10.97
C VAL A 313 -5.37 20.50 -9.91
N THR A 314 -5.12 19.82 -8.80
CA THR A 314 -6.07 19.72 -7.69
C THR A 314 -6.21 21.02 -6.90
N ALA A 315 -7.34 21.18 -6.20
CA ALA A 315 -7.62 22.35 -5.34
C ALA A 315 -6.58 22.56 -4.22
N ALA A 316 -5.79 21.54 -3.88
CA ALA A 316 -4.60 21.67 -3.06
C ALA A 316 -3.39 22.17 -3.90
N ALA A 317 -3.55 23.33 -4.55
CA ALA A 317 -2.54 24.00 -5.38
C ALA A 317 -1.18 24.27 -4.67
N LEU A 318 -1.02 23.81 -3.45
CA LEU A 318 0.12 24.02 -2.57
C LEU A 318 1.18 22.92 -2.68
N GLN A 319 1.16 22.07 -3.72
CA GLN A 319 2.15 21.00 -3.81
C GLN A 319 3.43 21.42 -4.56
N ASP A 320 3.34 22.35 -5.50
CA ASP A 320 4.53 22.84 -6.22
C ASP A 320 5.50 23.55 -5.27
N ARG A 321 6.80 23.19 -5.35
CA ARG A 321 7.86 23.71 -4.47
C ARG A 321 7.58 23.53 -2.98
N GLN A 322 6.91 22.44 -2.63
CA GLN A 322 6.68 22.08 -1.24
C GLN A 322 7.84 21.26 -0.70
N THR A 323 8.30 21.60 0.50
CA THR A 323 9.24 20.78 1.28
C THR A 323 8.56 20.29 2.53
N ILE A 324 8.66 19.00 2.81
CA ILE A 324 8.17 18.37 4.05
C ILE A 324 9.37 17.72 4.74
N ILE A 325 9.55 18.01 6.02
CA ILE A 325 10.55 17.38 6.89
C ILE A 325 9.77 16.76 8.05
N ASP A 326 9.86 15.45 8.20
CA ASP A 326 9.22 14.71 9.29
C ASP A 326 10.27 14.01 10.15
N ALA A 327 10.14 14.15 11.47
CA ALA A 327 10.83 13.33 12.45
C ALA A 327 9.79 12.66 13.34
N GLY A 328 9.90 11.35 13.58
CA GLY A 328 8.84 10.69 14.32
C GLY A 328 9.20 9.32 14.87
N ILE A 329 8.18 8.71 15.45
CA ILE A 329 8.24 7.40 16.07
C ILE A 329 7.10 6.53 15.56
N THR A 330 7.44 5.30 15.20
CA THR A 330 6.47 4.24 14.89
C THR A 330 6.71 3.09 15.85
N TRP A 331 5.64 2.57 16.45
CA TRP A 331 5.73 1.35 17.28
C TRP A 331 4.62 0.38 16.92
N LYS A 332 4.99 -0.92 16.93
CA LYS A 332 4.09 -2.06 16.69
C LYS A 332 4.14 -2.94 17.94
N MET A 333 3.02 -3.02 18.65
CA MET A 333 2.93 -3.75 19.91
C MET A 333 2.12 -5.02 19.69
N ASN A 334 2.72 -6.16 19.97
CA ASN A 334 1.98 -7.41 20.10
C ASN A 334 1.37 -7.47 21.50
N MET A 335 0.04 -7.26 21.57
CA MET A 335 -0.69 -7.19 22.85
C MET A 335 -1.09 -8.57 23.34
N LEU A 336 -1.42 -9.47 22.41
CA LEU A 336 -1.88 -10.81 22.74
C LEU A 336 -1.55 -11.77 21.61
N ASN A 337 -1.08 -12.96 21.97
CA ASN A 337 -0.89 -14.05 21.04
C ASN A 337 -1.35 -15.36 21.70
N LEU A 338 -2.59 -15.76 21.39
CA LEU A 338 -3.17 -17.02 21.85
C LEU A 338 -2.85 -18.13 20.84
N LYS A 339 -2.13 -19.11 21.28
CA LYS A 339 -1.84 -20.31 20.50
C LYS A 339 -2.97 -21.32 20.66
N ARG A 340 -3.24 -22.09 19.60
CA ARG A 340 -4.15 -23.22 19.67
C ARG A 340 -3.51 -24.29 20.58
N ARG A 341 -4.25 -24.78 21.56
CA ARG A 341 -3.78 -25.98 22.31
C ARG A 341 -3.80 -27.17 21.37
N PRO A 342 -2.77 -28.01 21.42
CA PRO A 342 -2.70 -29.21 20.60
C PRO A 342 -3.89 -30.16 20.85
#